data_04027d65112a491bf75fa531b48eee0e
#
_entry.id   04027d65112a491bf75fa531b48eee0e
#
_cell.length_a   1.000
_cell.length_b   1.000
_cell.length_c   1.000
_cell.angle_alpha   90.00
_cell.angle_beta   90.00
_cell.angle_gamma   90.00
#
_symmetry.space_group_name_H-M   'P 1'
#
loop_
_entity.id
_entity.type
_entity.pdbx_description
1 polymer ?
#
loop_
_entity_poly.entity_id
_entity_poly.type
_entity_poly.pdbx_seq_one_letter_code
_entity_poly.pdbx_strand_id
1 'polypeptide(L)'
;MDRIREEISMPKYTIGIDFGTQSGRAVLVSLSDGKEIADHVTPYPHGVIDEYLPGTHIKLGHEWALQHPGDYIEVIKNSVPAVIRESGIDPNDVIGIGIDFTSCTMLPVDSSLQPLCFHEDLKDNPHSWVKLWKHHAAQDEANKINAIAERRGEKFLARYGGKISSEWMIAKIWQILDEAPEIYERTDLFVEATDWVISQLTGKLMRNSCTAGYKSIWHKQEGYPSKEFFKALDPRLENLTETKLRGELYPVGTKAGTLTKEMAESTGLPEGIAVAVGNVDAHVSVPAMGVVEPGKMVMVMGTSICHMVLGTEEKEVEGMCGVVEDGIIPGFYGYEAGQSAVGDIFEWYVEEGVPEYVHKQARERGLSIHQYLEERAAEYRPGETGLLALDWWNGNRSILVNTELSGLLLGLTLQTKPEEIYRALLEATAFGTKMIIDAFNDNGVEVKELYACGGLPQKNRLLMQIYADVTNLPIKIAASKQTPALGAAMFAAVAAGKEAGGFQNIFEAAEKMARIKDEVIRPIPENVKIYQKLYQEYKRLHDYFGRGGNQVMKKLKELRNLAK
;
A
#
# COMPACT_ATOMS: atom_id res chain seq x y z
N MET A 1 3.10 56.38 9.52
CA MET A 1 3.79 55.60 8.49
C MET A 1 4.40 54.38 9.17
N ASP A 2 3.59 53.43 9.55
CA ASP A 2 4.02 52.15 10.11
C ASP A 2 4.18 51.19 8.96
N ARG A 3 5.44 50.94 8.60
CA ARG A 3 5.81 49.83 7.74
C ARG A 3 5.62 48.56 8.57
N ILE A 4 4.57 47.81 8.29
CA ILE A 4 4.44 46.42 8.67
C ILE A 4 5.69 45.72 8.03
N ARG A 5 6.68 45.39 8.86
CA ARG A 5 7.69 44.43 8.50
C ARG A 5 6.95 43.10 8.42
N GLU A 6 6.63 42.61 7.21
CA GLU A 6 6.44 41.21 7.01
C GLU A 6 7.73 40.53 7.52
N GLU A 7 7.65 39.86 8.64
CA GLU A 7 8.69 38.91 9.04
C GLU A 7 8.77 37.88 7.90
N ILE A 8 9.83 37.97 7.13
CA ILE A 8 10.19 36.92 6.16
C ILE A 8 10.49 35.70 7.01
N SER A 9 9.46 34.89 7.27
CA SER A 9 9.63 33.59 7.92
C SER A 9 10.62 32.79 7.10
N MET A 10 11.72 32.37 7.73
CA MET A 10 12.69 31.49 7.04
C MET A 10 11.98 30.22 6.56
N PRO A 11 12.33 29.74 5.36
CA PRO A 11 11.70 28.55 4.83
C PRO A 11 11.92 27.35 5.76
N LYS A 12 10.88 26.57 6.01
CA LYS A 12 10.94 25.34 6.83
C LYS A 12 10.68 24.13 5.98
N TYR A 13 11.31 23.03 6.38
CA TYR A 13 11.30 21.77 5.65
C TYR A 13 10.98 20.60 6.57
N THR A 14 10.44 19.54 6.00
CA THR A 14 10.34 18.22 6.63
C THR A 14 10.89 17.16 5.71
N ILE A 15 11.26 16.01 6.28
CA ILE A 15 11.72 14.85 5.54
C ILE A 15 10.64 13.76 5.65
N GLY A 16 10.17 13.27 4.51
CA GLY A 16 9.41 12.03 4.40
C GLY A 16 10.31 10.89 3.99
N ILE A 17 10.19 9.74 4.63
CA ILE A 17 10.93 8.53 4.30
C ILE A 17 9.95 7.41 4.00
N ASP A 18 9.94 6.95 2.74
CA ASP A 18 9.12 5.84 2.25
C ASP A 18 9.95 4.56 2.21
N PHE A 19 9.54 3.56 2.99
CA PHE A 19 10.14 2.24 3.03
C PHE A 19 9.34 1.24 2.19
N GLY A 20 9.77 1.10 0.94
CA GLY A 20 9.14 0.19 -0.03
C GLY A 20 9.62 -1.25 0.10
N THR A 21 9.33 -2.05 -0.94
CA THR A 21 9.65 -3.49 -0.95
C THR A 21 11.14 -3.78 -1.21
N GLN A 22 11.81 -3.02 -2.08
CA GLN A 22 13.20 -3.26 -2.52
C GLN A 22 14.18 -2.15 -2.12
N SER A 23 13.65 -1.03 -1.67
CA SER A 23 14.43 0.16 -1.35
C SER A 23 13.64 1.07 -0.42
N GLY A 24 14.34 1.94 0.30
CA GLY A 24 13.75 3.11 0.93
C GLY A 24 14.23 4.40 0.28
N ARG A 25 13.47 5.47 0.47
CA ARG A 25 13.80 6.79 -0.08
C ARG A 25 13.47 7.90 0.89
N ALA A 26 14.34 8.90 0.96
CA ALA A 26 14.06 10.13 1.68
C ALA A 26 13.75 11.25 0.68
N VAL A 27 12.78 12.09 1.04
CA VAL A 27 12.41 13.28 0.27
C VAL A 27 12.38 14.47 1.21
N LEU A 28 13.11 15.52 0.86
CA LEU A 28 13.08 16.81 1.55
C LEU A 28 12.01 17.68 0.93
N VAL A 29 11.06 18.14 1.74
CA VAL A 29 9.86 18.85 1.28
C VAL A 29 9.75 20.23 1.93
N SER A 30 9.49 21.24 1.10
CA SER A 30 9.19 22.61 1.54
C SER A 30 7.76 22.68 2.11
N LEU A 31 7.61 23.30 3.28
CA LEU A 31 6.29 23.47 3.91
C LEU A 31 5.45 24.55 3.23
N SER A 32 6.07 25.48 2.52
CA SER A 32 5.36 26.59 1.90
C SER A 32 4.47 26.20 0.73
N ASP A 33 4.84 25.12 0.01
CA ASP A 33 4.22 24.75 -1.26
C ASP A 33 4.27 23.24 -1.57
N GLY A 34 4.76 22.42 -0.65
CA GLY A 34 4.91 20.97 -0.83
C GLY A 34 5.91 20.56 -1.90
N LYS A 35 6.79 21.47 -2.33
CA LYS A 35 7.80 21.17 -3.35
C LYS A 35 8.84 20.21 -2.80
N GLU A 36 9.08 19.13 -3.56
CA GLU A 36 10.18 18.21 -3.34
C GLU A 36 11.49 18.91 -3.75
N ILE A 37 12.35 19.19 -2.78
CA ILE A 37 13.60 19.95 -2.98
C ILE A 37 14.73 19.03 -3.41
N ALA A 38 14.81 17.84 -2.77
CA ALA A 38 15.74 16.77 -3.10
C ALA A 38 15.14 15.44 -2.72
N ASP A 39 15.51 14.38 -3.42
CA ASP A 39 15.18 13.00 -3.11
C ASP A 39 16.38 12.09 -3.28
N HIS A 40 16.45 11.04 -2.47
CA HIS A 40 17.49 10.03 -2.58
C HIS A 40 16.95 8.64 -2.27
N VAL A 41 17.31 7.66 -3.10
CA VAL A 41 16.88 6.25 -2.97
C VAL A 41 18.07 5.40 -2.54
N THR A 42 17.89 4.62 -1.49
CA THR A 42 18.84 3.60 -1.06
C THR A 42 18.22 2.21 -1.29
N PRO A 43 18.75 1.41 -2.22
CA PRO A 43 18.36 0.01 -2.38
C PRO A 43 18.69 -0.77 -1.10
N TYR A 44 17.85 -1.73 -0.73
CA TYR A 44 18.16 -2.62 0.38
C TYR A 44 19.30 -3.58 -0.01
N PRO A 45 20.41 -3.64 0.74
CA PRO A 45 21.52 -4.53 0.45
C PRO A 45 21.12 -6.01 0.36
N HIS A 46 20.15 -6.44 1.18
CA HIS A 46 19.64 -7.82 1.18
C HIS A 46 18.41 -8.00 0.27
N GLY A 47 17.77 -6.91 -0.19
CA GLY A 47 16.56 -6.96 -1.00
C GLY A 47 15.39 -7.70 -0.31
N VAL A 48 14.61 -8.43 -1.11
CA VAL A 48 13.64 -9.39 -0.59
C VAL A 48 14.32 -10.76 -0.48
N ILE A 49 14.23 -11.35 0.69
CA ILE A 49 14.81 -12.66 1.01
C ILE A 49 13.69 -13.69 0.85
N ASP A 50 13.69 -14.47 -0.25
CA ASP A 50 12.62 -15.41 -0.62
C ASP A 50 13.12 -16.77 -1.14
N GLU A 51 14.44 -16.95 -1.31
CA GLU A 51 15.03 -18.23 -1.73
C GLU A 51 15.84 -18.89 -0.62
N TYR A 52 16.83 -18.19 -0.08
CA TYR A 52 17.73 -18.68 0.96
C TYR A 52 17.92 -17.64 2.05
N LEU A 53 18.01 -18.10 3.29
CA LEU A 53 18.34 -17.23 4.42
C LEU A 53 19.79 -16.75 4.29
N PRO A 54 20.06 -15.42 4.37
CA PRO A 54 21.40 -14.86 4.16
C PRO A 54 22.47 -15.46 5.06
N GLY A 55 23.62 -15.80 4.46
CA GLY A 55 24.76 -16.39 5.17
C GLY A 55 24.58 -17.86 5.56
N THR A 56 23.50 -18.52 5.13
CA THR A 56 23.19 -19.92 5.42
C THR A 56 22.89 -20.72 4.16
N HIS A 57 22.71 -22.06 4.31
CA HIS A 57 22.19 -22.95 3.27
C HIS A 57 20.70 -23.28 3.47
N ILE A 58 20.01 -22.54 4.35
CA ILE A 58 18.61 -22.79 4.68
C ILE A 58 17.75 -22.22 3.54
N LYS A 59 17.10 -23.12 2.83
CA LYS A 59 16.16 -22.77 1.78
C LYS A 59 14.81 -22.41 2.41
N LEU A 60 14.27 -21.26 2.01
CA LEU A 60 12.95 -20.81 2.42
C LEU A 60 11.85 -21.61 1.71
N GLY A 61 10.71 -21.74 2.36
CA GLY A 61 9.53 -22.37 1.80
C GLY A 61 8.87 -21.53 0.71
N HIS A 62 7.90 -22.14 0.04
CA HIS A 62 7.10 -21.43 -0.96
C HIS A 62 6.34 -20.24 -0.30
N GLU A 63 6.28 -19.11 -1.00
CA GLU A 63 5.60 -17.89 -0.56
C GLU A 63 6.19 -17.22 0.70
N TRP A 64 7.39 -17.59 1.09
CA TRP A 64 8.14 -16.83 2.07
C TRP A 64 8.67 -15.54 1.45
N ALA A 65 8.60 -14.46 2.22
CA ALA A 65 9.22 -13.19 1.87
C ALA A 65 9.66 -12.48 3.14
N LEU A 66 10.98 -12.36 3.30
CA LEU A 66 11.60 -11.75 4.47
C LEU A 66 12.38 -10.50 4.08
N GLN A 67 12.74 -9.68 5.07
CA GLN A 67 13.65 -8.55 4.94
C GLN A 67 14.64 -8.50 6.11
N HIS A 68 15.72 -7.75 5.92
CA HIS A 68 16.73 -7.52 6.95
C HIS A 68 16.47 -6.15 7.62
N PRO A 69 16.24 -6.09 8.95
CA PRO A 69 15.89 -4.83 9.61
C PRO A 69 17.01 -3.80 9.60
N GLY A 70 18.27 -4.22 9.48
CA GLY A 70 19.42 -3.33 9.32
C GLY A 70 19.36 -2.47 8.05
N ASP A 71 18.73 -2.98 6.98
CA ASP A 71 18.60 -2.26 5.71
C ASP A 71 17.79 -0.95 5.89
N TYR A 72 16.82 -0.95 6.80
CA TYR A 72 16.04 0.25 7.11
C TYR A 72 16.89 1.34 7.75
N ILE A 73 17.81 0.96 8.63
CA ILE A 73 18.74 1.90 9.26
C ILE A 73 19.75 2.44 8.23
N GLU A 74 20.19 1.60 7.29
CA GLU A 74 21.05 2.05 6.17
C GLU A 74 20.33 3.07 5.27
N VAL A 75 19.04 2.90 5.01
CA VAL A 75 18.25 3.91 4.29
C VAL A 75 18.30 5.26 5.01
N ILE A 76 18.07 5.30 6.31
CA ILE A 76 18.10 6.55 7.09
C ILE A 76 19.49 7.18 7.02
N LYS A 77 20.54 6.41 7.30
CA LYS A 77 21.92 6.89 7.35
C LYS A 77 22.47 7.32 6.00
N ASN A 78 21.96 6.78 4.91
CA ASN A 78 22.41 7.13 3.55
C ASN A 78 21.53 8.21 2.92
N SER A 79 20.21 8.02 2.93
CA SER A 79 19.28 8.88 2.18
C SER A 79 19.07 10.24 2.86
N VAL A 80 19.01 10.31 4.20
CA VAL A 80 18.79 11.59 4.90
C VAL A 80 19.97 12.55 4.73
N PRO A 81 21.23 12.16 4.97
CA PRO A 81 22.37 13.06 4.70
C PRO A 81 22.49 13.43 3.22
N ALA A 82 22.10 12.54 2.31
CA ALA A 82 22.16 12.80 0.88
C ALA A 82 21.23 13.95 0.48
N VAL A 83 19.94 13.90 0.89
CA VAL A 83 18.98 14.95 0.55
C VAL A 83 19.34 16.31 1.16
N ILE A 84 19.95 16.34 2.35
CA ILE A 84 20.46 17.58 2.95
C ILE A 84 21.62 18.15 2.12
N ARG A 85 22.59 17.32 1.78
CA ARG A 85 23.75 17.73 0.98
C ARG A 85 23.34 18.20 -0.42
N GLU A 86 22.45 17.47 -1.08
CA GLU A 86 22.02 17.76 -2.46
C GLU A 86 21.13 18.99 -2.54
N SER A 87 20.35 19.27 -1.52
CA SER A 87 19.49 20.46 -1.44
C SER A 87 20.26 21.74 -1.14
N GLY A 88 21.38 21.64 -0.40
CA GLY A 88 22.15 22.77 0.07
C GLY A 88 21.46 23.64 1.13
N ILE A 89 20.36 23.16 1.75
CA ILE A 89 19.67 23.86 2.83
C ILE A 89 20.46 23.79 4.14
N ASP A 90 20.17 24.71 5.08
CA ASP A 90 20.64 24.56 6.46
C ASP A 90 19.85 23.42 7.15
N PRO A 91 20.53 22.38 7.69
CA PRO A 91 19.85 21.32 8.45
C PRO A 91 18.95 21.83 9.60
N ASN A 92 19.27 23.02 10.17
CA ASN A 92 18.47 23.65 11.22
C ASN A 92 17.08 24.13 10.74
N ASP A 93 16.85 24.19 9.44
CA ASP A 93 15.54 24.51 8.89
C ASP A 93 14.64 23.28 8.72
N VAL A 94 15.15 22.07 8.97
CA VAL A 94 14.36 20.85 9.03
C VAL A 94 13.72 20.71 10.40
N ILE A 95 12.39 20.66 10.46
CA ILE A 95 11.63 20.66 11.72
C ILE A 95 11.04 19.30 12.10
N GLY A 96 11.06 18.32 11.20
CA GLY A 96 10.51 17.01 11.49
C GLY A 96 10.80 15.95 10.46
N ILE A 97 10.63 14.68 10.90
CA ILE A 97 10.72 13.46 10.10
C ILE A 97 9.40 12.69 10.21
N GLY A 98 8.88 12.24 9.07
CA GLY A 98 7.78 11.28 9.00
C GLY A 98 8.19 10.07 8.17
N ILE A 99 7.63 8.92 8.52
CA ILE A 99 7.91 7.69 7.77
C ILE A 99 6.61 6.98 7.40
N ASP A 100 6.68 6.27 6.30
CA ASP A 100 5.68 5.30 5.90
C ASP A 100 6.34 3.97 5.49
N PHE A 101 5.54 2.93 5.50
CA PHE A 101 5.99 1.56 5.24
C PHE A 101 4.96 0.75 4.47
N THR A 102 5.44 -0.26 3.76
CA THR A 102 4.59 -1.38 3.33
C THR A 102 4.02 -2.11 4.55
N SER A 103 2.72 -2.36 4.59
CA SER A 103 2.03 -2.99 5.73
C SER A 103 1.27 -4.26 5.29
N CYS A 104 1.30 -5.34 6.05
CA CYS A 104 1.93 -5.59 7.34
C CYS A 104 3.36 -6.14 7.14
N THR A 105 4.36 -5.33 7.38
CA THR A 105 5.77 -5.75 7.48
C THR A 105 6.11 -5.79 8.97
N MET A 106 6.28 -7.00 9.55
CA MET A 106 6.34 -7.20 10.99
C MET A 106 7.55 -8.01 11.43
N LEU A 107 8.00 -7.79 12.66
CA LEU A 107 9.15 -8.48 13.21
C LEU A 107 8.99 -8.81 14.70
N PRO A 108 9.59 -9.93 15.15
CA PRO A 108 9.74 -10.25 16.56
C PRO A 108 10.93 -9.49 17.16
N VAL A 109 10.73 -8.87 18.31
CA VAL A 109 11.78 -8.17 19.05
C VAL A 109 11.86 -8.65 20.50
N ASP A 110 13.04 -8.48 21.13
CA ASP A 110 13.23 -8.71 22.56
C ASP A 110 12.77 -7.49 23.40
N SER A 111 12.98 -7.56 24.72
CA SER A 111 12.59 -6.51 25.66
C SER A 111 13.36 -5.19 25.50
N SER A 112 14.47 -5.21 24.78
CA SER A 112 15.25 -4.02 24.41
C SER A 112 14.90 -3.47 23.02
N LEU A 113 13.88 -4.03 22.38
CA LEU A 113 13.46 -3.75 20.99
C LEU A 113 14.49 -4.16 19.94
N GLN A 114 15.42 -5.08 20.29
CA GLN A 114 16.36 -5.65 19.32
C GLN A 114 15.63 -6.74 18.52
N PRO A 115 15.70 -6.70 17.18
CA PRO A 115 15.18 -7.77 16.33
C PRO A 115 15.81 -9.12 16.66
N LEU A 116 15.01 -10.18 16.76
CA LEU A 116 15.53 -11.49 17.17
C LEU A 116 16.57 -12.06 16.18
N CYS A 117 16.49 -11.70 14.89
CA CYS A 117 17.49 -12.11 13.91
C CYS A 117 18.88 -11.50 14.14
N PHE A 118 19.05 -10.55 15.05
CA PHE A 118 20.37 -10.03 15.45
C PHE A 118 21.04 -10.82 16.56
N HIS A 119 20.32 -11.76 17.19
CA HIS A 119 20.91 -12.67 18.17
C HIS A 119 21.59 -13.83 17.48
N GLU A 120 22.85 -14.11 17.85
CA GLU A 120 23.68 -15.16 17.23
C GLU A 120 23.04 -16.56 17.29
N ASP A 121 22.31 -16.85 18.38
CA ASP A 121 21.63 -18.12 18.59
C ASP A 121 20.28 -18.25 17.82
N LEU A 122 19.77 -17.17 17.23
CA LEU A 122 18.47 -17.13 16.58
C LEU A 122 18.54 -16.73 15.09
N LYS A 123 19.64 -16.14 14.63
CA LYS A 123 19.78 -15.59 13.27
C LYS A 123 19.57 -16.64 12.16
N ASP A 124 19.83 -17.91 12.44
CA ASP A 124 19.67 -19.00 11.49
C ASP A 124 18.24 -19.58 11.48
N ASN A 125 17.31 -19.02 12.30
CA ASN A 125 15.89 -19.37 12.22
C ASN A 125 15.13 -18.33 11.40
N PRO A 126 14.50 -18.70 10.26
CA PRO A 126 13.80 -17.76 9.40
C PRO A 126 12.66 -17.00 10.10
N HIS A 127 12.06 -17.59 11.14
CA HIS A 127 10.99 -16.97 11.91
C HIS A 127 11.45 -15.82 12.81
N SER A 128 12.75 -15.67 13.05
CA SER A 128 13.31 -14.53 13.79
C SER A 128 13.45 -13.25 12.94
N TRP A 129 13.26 -13.35 11.61
CA TRP A 129 13.44 -12.28 10.64
C TRP A 129 12.15 -11.50 10.39
N VAL A 130 12.29 -10.33 9.75
CA VAL A 130 11.14 -9.51 9.34
C VAL A 130 10.31 -10.26 8.30
N LYS A 131 9.03 -10.46 8.56
CA LYS A 131 8.07 -10.99 7.57
C LYS A 131 7.48 -9.82 6.79
N LEU A 132 7.82 -9.74 5.49
CA LEU A 132 7.37 -8.70 4.58
C LEU A 132 5.85 -8.78 4.35
N TRP A 133 5.22 -7.69 3.91
CA TRP A 133 3.79 -7.64 3.60
C TRP A 133 3.34 -8.78 2.67
N LYS A 134 4.11 -9.12 1.64
CA LYS A 134 3.83 -10.21 0.69
C LYS A 134 4.26 -11.61 1.16
N HIS A 135 4.53 -11.79 2.45
CA HIS A 135 4.75 -13.12 3.03
C HIS A 135 3.41 -13.84 3.16
N HIS A 136 3.14 -14.78 2.26
CA HIS A 136 1.86 -15.51 2.20
C HIS A 136 1.92 -16.90 2.83
N ALA A 137 3.09 -17.33 3.32
CA ALA A 137 3.29 -18.65 3.91
C ALA A 137 2.42 -18.96 5.14
N ALA A 138 1.78 -17.94 5.76
CA ALA A 138 0.81 -18.10 6.85
C ALA A 138 -0.64 -18.37 6.36
N GLN A 139 -0.80 -18.93 5.15
CA GLN A 139 -2.14 -19.13 4.56
C GLN A 139 -2.98 -20.16 5.32
N ASP A 140 -2.39 -21.20 5.87
CA ASP A 140 -3.10 -22.20 6.65
C ASP A 140 -3.66 -21.61 7.95
N GLU A 141 -2.90 -20.73 8.62
CA GLU A 141 -3.33 -20.01 9.80
C GLU A 141 -4.46 -19.03 9.46
N ALA A 142 -4.35 -18.28 8.37
CA ALA A 142 -5.42 -17.40 7.91
C ALA A 142 -6.71 -18.17 7.62
N ASN A 143 -6.63 -19.34 6.98
CA ASN A 143 -7.78 -20.20 6.74
C ASN A 143 -8.44 -20.68 8.05
N LYS A 144 -7.63 -21.08 9.05
CA LYS A 144 -8.11 -21.48 10.37
C LYS A 144 -8.76 -20.29 11.10
N ILE A 145 -8.13 -19.09 11.07
CA ILE A 145 -8.69 -17.86 11.64
C ILE A 145 -10.08 -17.60 11.05
N ASN A 146 -10.21 -17.61 9.73
CA ASN A 146 -11.45 -17.34 9.04
C ASN A 146 -12.55 -18.35 9.42
N ALA A 147 -12.22 -19.65 9.40
CA ALA A 147 -13.18 -20.70 9.76
C ALA A 147 -13.65 -20.62 11.22
N ILE A 148 -12.75 -20.24 12.14
CA ILE A 148 -13.09 -20.08 13.57
C ILE A 148 -13.91 -18.82 13.77
N ALA A 149 -13.53 -17.70 13.15
CA ALA A 149 -14.23 -16.42 13.26
C ALA A 149 -15.67 -16.54 12.69
N GLU A 150 -15.83 -17.16 11.52
CA GLU A 150 -17.14 -17.40 10.90
C GLU A 150 -18.02 -18.27 11.80
N ARG A 151 -17.51 -19.43 12.28
CA ARG A 151 -18.24 -20.33 13.17
C ARG A 151 -18.67 -19.68 14.48
N ARG A 152 -17.88 -18.74 15.00
CA ARG A 152 -18.16 -17.98 16.23
C ARG A 152 -19.06 -16.78 15.99
N GLY A 153 -19.26 -16.36 14.73
CA GLY A 153 -19.99 -15.16 14.37
C GLY A 153 -19.28 -13.87 14.78
N GLU A 154 -17.95 -13.84 14.63
CA GLU A 154 -17.14 -12.67 15.01
C GLU A 154 -17.44 -11.49 14.08
N LYS A 155 -17.89 -10.38 14.66
CA LYS A 155 -18.35 -9.19 13.91
C LYS A 155 -17.23 -8.48 13.14
N PHE A 156 -15.98 -8.59 13.58
CA PHE A 156 -14.86 -7.91 12.94
C PHE A 156 -14.65 -8.34 11.48
N LEU A 157 -15.07 -9.57 11.07
CA LEU A 157 -14.90 -10.04 9.69
C LEU A 157 -15.53 -9.09 8.67
N ALA A 158 -16.67 -8.48 8.98
CA ALA A 158 -17.35 -7.57 8.08
C ALA A 158 -16.51 -6.34 7.73
N ARG A 159 -15.68 -5.85 8.66
CA ARG A 159 -14.76 -4.72 8.46
C ARG A 159 -13.65 -5.02 7.44
N TYR A 160 -13.41 -6.31 7.17
CA TYR A 160 -12.34 -6.81 6.30
C TYR A 160 -12.89 -7.56 5.08
N GLY A 161 -14.10 -7.22 4.65
CA GLY A 161 -14.73 -7.85 3.50
C GLY A 161 -15.04 -9.34 3.69
N GLY A 162 -15.12 -9.80 4.94
CA GLY A 162 -15.49 -11.16 5.31
C GLY A 162 -14.32 -12.13 5.51
N LYS A 163 -13.05 -11.70 5.33
CA LYS A 163 -11.88 -12.58 5.47
C LYS A 163 -10.64 -11.86 6.00
N ILE A 164 -9.86 -12.62 6.79
CA ILE A 164 -8.51 -12.24 7.23
C ILE A 164 -7.50 -12.83 6.26
N SER A 165 -6.50 -12.03 5.86
CA SER A 165 -5.44 -12.42 4.92
C SER A 165 -4.25 -13.06 5.64
N SER A 166 -3.54 -13.96 4.94
CA SER A 166 -2.24 -14.49 5.35
C SER A 166 -1.14 -13.43 5.48
N GLU A 167 -1.31 -12.29 4.82
CA GLU A 167 -0.41 -11.15 4.90
C GLU A 167 -0.41 -10.47 6.29
N TRP A 168 -1.41 -10.71 7.14
CA TRP A 168 -1.68 -9.91 8.32
C TRP A 168 -1.06 -10.46 9.60
N MET A 169 -0.91 -9.60 10.58
CA MET A 169 -0.17 -9.80 11.82
C MET A 169 -0.53 -11.10 12.54
N ILE A 170 -1.82 -11.36 12.77
CA ILE A 170 -2.26 -12.51 13.59
C ILE A 170 -1.94 -13.84 12.91
N ALA A 171 -2.12 -13.94 11.59
CA ALA A 171 -1.78 -15.14 10.84
C ALA A 171 -0.27 -15.43 10.91
N LYS A 172 0.57 -14.39 10.68
CA LYS A 172 2.03 -14.50 10.77
C LYS A 172 2.53 -14.85 12.17
N ILE A 173 1.91 -14.29 13.22
CA ILE A 173 2.24 -14.64 14.61
C ILE A 173 1.89 -16.10 14.89
N TRP A 174 0.73 -16.55 14.44
CA TRP A 174 0.32 -17.94 14.67
C TRP A 174 1.21 -18.92 13.91
N GLN A 175 1.62 -18.59 12.69
CA GLN A 175 2.63 -19.37 11.96
C GLN A 175 3.94 -19.48 12.75
N ILE A 176 4.43 -18.39 13.36
CA ILE A 176 5.65 -18.43 14.18
C ILE A 176 5.42 -19.35 15.39
N LEU A 177 4.27 -19.27 16.04
CA LEU A 177 3.94 -20.13 17.18
C LEU A 177 3.89 -21.62 16.81
N ASP A 178 3.36 -21.97 15.64
CA ASP A 178 3.21 -23.36 15.21
C ASP A 178 4.52 -23.94 14.67
N GLU A 179 5.28 -23.19 13.87
CA GLU A 179 6.48 -23.68 13.20
C GLU A 179 7.78 -23.47 13.99
N ALA A 180 7.83 -22.44 14.87
CA ALA A 180 9.00 -22.09 15.68
C ALA A 180 8.60 -21.56 17.07
N PRO A 181 8.03 -22.41 17.93
CA PRO A 181 7.55 -22.01 19.25
C PRO A 181 8.65 -21.38 20.12
N GLU A 182 9.90 -21.78 19.95
CA GLU A 182 11.05 -21.18 20.63
C GLU A 182 11.26 -19.70 20.25
N ILE A 183 10.99 -19.32 19.00
CA ILE A 183 11.03 -17.91 18.56
C ILE A 183 9.86 -17.15 19.17
N TYR A 184 8.66 -17.74 19.19
CA TYR A 184 7.50 -17.14 19.83
C TYR A 184 7.76 -16.88 21.33
N GLU A 185 8.34 -17.84 22.06
CA GLU A 185 8.67 -17.69 23.47
C GLU A 185 9.73 -16.60 23.72
N ARG A 186 10.77 -16.55 22.90
CA ARG A 186 11.85 -15.56 23.00
C ARG A 186 11.41 -14.13 22.61
N THR A 187 10.34 -14.01 21.83
CA THR A 187 9.77 -12.72 21.45
C THR A 187 9.16 -12.02 22.65
N ASP A 188 9.56 -10.79 22.91
CA ASP A 188 8.88 -9.91 23.87
C ASP A 188 7.68 -9.21 23.23
N LEU A 189 7.87 -8.64 22.02
CA LEU A 189 6.82 -8.00 21.24
C LEU A 189 6.92 -8.37 19.77
N PHE A 190 5.74 -8.50 19.13
CA PHE A 190 5.62 -8.39 17.68
C PHE A 190 5.28 -6.95 17.32
N VAL A 191 6.06 -6.34 16.45
CA VAL A 191 5.93 -4.93 16.08
C VAL A 191 5.87 -4.78 14.56
N GLU A 192 5.20 -3.75 14.09
CA GLU A 192 5.32 -3.31 12.69
C GLU A 192 6.71 -2.70 12.46
N ALA A 193 7.28 -2.88 11.29
CA ALA A 193 8.60 -2.32 10.96
C ALA A 193 8.60 -0.78 11.05
N THR A 194 7.49 -0.14 10.72
CA THR A 194 7.32 1.31 10.87
C THR A 194 7.45 1.74 12.32
N ASP A 195 6.81 1.04 13.27
CA ASP A 195 6.89 1.34 14.71
C ASP A 195 8.30 1.08 15.25
N TRP A 196 8.93 0.01 14.76
CA TRP A 196 10.31 -0.31 15.14
C TRP A 196 11.30 0.76 14.68
N VAL A 197 11.21 1.22 13.41
CA VAL A 197 12.09 2.27 12.90
C VAL A 197 11.89 3.58 13.67
N ILE A 198 10.65 3.94 14.02
CA ILE A 198 10.37 5.11 14.87
C ILE A 198 11.03 4.95 16.24
N SER A 199 11.03 3.73 16.81
CA SER A 199 11.71 3.50 18.09
C SER A 199 13.23 3.70 17.99
N GLN A 200 13.84 3.42 16.83
CA GLN A 200 15.26 3.70 16.58
C GLN A 200 15.53 5.20 16.46
N LEU A 201 14.62 5.96 15.85
CA LEU A 201 14.74 7.41 15.72
C LEU A 201 14.57 8.16 17.04
N THR A 202 13.68 7.66 17.92
CA THR A 202 13.20 8.38 19.11
C THR A 202 13.63 7.78 20.44
N GLY A 203 14.15 6.56 20.43
CA GLY A 203 14.41 5.77 21.65
C GLY A 203 13.15 5.27 22.36
N LYS A 204 11.96 5.40 21.73
CA LYS A 204 10.67 5.05 22.33
C LYS A 204 9.77 4.31 21.33
N LEU A 205 9.20 3.18 21.75
CA LEU A 205 8.20 2.49 20.96
C LEU A 205 6.85 3.23 21.05
N MET A 206 6.34 3.67 19.92
CA MET A 206 4.99 4.20 19.75
C MET A 206 4.30 3.42 18.62
N ARG A 207 3.24 2.68 18.96
CA ARG A 207 2.53 1.84 17.99
C ARG A 207 1.46 2.65 17.29
N ASN A 208 1.34 2.50 15.98
CA ASN A 208 0.36 3.24 15.22
C ASN A 208 -0.99 2.50 15.11
N SER A 209 -2.09 3.24 15.21
CA SER A 209 -3.45 2.72 15.11
C SER A 209 -3.84 2.36 13.67
N CYS A 210 -3.19 2.94 12.67
CA CYS A 210 -3.43 2.66 11.27
C CYS A 210 -3.13 1.19 10.94
N THR A 211 -1.89 0.73 11.13
CA THR A 211 -1.52 -0.67 10.85
C THR A 211 -2.24 -1.65 11.76
N ALA A 212 -2.44 -1.29 13.05
CA ALA A 212 -3.18 -2.13 13.98
C ALA A 212 -4.64 -2.33 13.52
N GLY A 213 -5.29 -1.28 13.06
CA GLY A 213 -6.65 -1.35 12.54
C GLY A 213 -6.76 -2.13 11.24
N TYR A 214 -5.89 -1.87 10.26
CA TYR A 214 -5.99 -2.55 8.97
C TYR A 214 -5.41 -3.97 8.97
N LYS A 215 -4.41 -4.25 9.80
CA LYS A 215 -3.62 -5.49 9.65
C LYS A 215 -3.53 -6.35 10.93
N SER A 216 -4.09 -5.89 12.06
CA SER A 216 -4.04 -6.63 13.34
C SER A 216 -5.40 -6.81 14.02
N ILE A 217 -6.50 -6.57 13.29
CA ILE A 217 -7.89 -6.73 13.78
C ILE A 217 -8.18 -5.84 15.00
N TRP A 218 -7.55 -4.69 15.10
CA TRP A 218 -7.83 -3.73 16.16
C TRP A 218 -8.90 -2.74 15.74
N HIS A 219 -9.79 -2.39 16.67
CA HIS A 219 -10.82 -1.38 16.47
C HIS A 219 -10.74 -0.31 17.57
N LYS A 220 -10.88 0.95 17.20
CA LYS A 220 -10.68 2.07 18.13
C LYS A 220 -11.60 2.04 19.34
N GLN A 221 -12.85 1.60 19.18
CA GLN A 221 -13.85 1.54 20.24
C GLN A 221 -13.83 0.20 20.99
N GLU A 222 -13.60 -0.92 20.27
CA GLU A 222 -13.75 -2.28 20.80
C GLU A 222 -12.41 -2.90 21.22
N GLY A 223 -11.27 -2.32 20.76
CA GLY A 223 -9.96 -2.90 20.97
C GLY A 223 -9.67 -4.09 20.04
N TYR A 224 -8.80 -4.99 20.49
CA TYR A 224 -8.55 -6.27 19.82
C TYR A 224 -9.68 -7.27 20.07
N PRO A 225 -9.79 -8.35 19.26
CA PRO A 225 -10.70 -9.46 19.55
C PRO A 225 -10.51 -10.02 20.97
N SER A 226 -11.54 -10.67 21.49
CA SER A 226 -11.56 -11.18 22.87
C SER A 226 -10.51 -12.27 23.12
N LYS A 227 -10.13 -12.46 24.38
CA LYS A 227 -9.25 -13.57 24.80
C LYS A 227 -9.81 -14.94 24.40
N GLU A 228 -11.14 -15.08 24.48
CA GLU A 228 -11.85 -16.31 24.10
C GLU A 228 -11.73 -16.60 22.62
N PHE A 229 -11.66 -15.56 21.79
CA PHE A 229 -11.37 -15.73 20.37
C PHE A 229 -9.93 -16.23 20.16
N PHE A 230 -8.94 -15.58 20.74
CA PHE A 230 -7.54 -16.00 20.63
C PHE A 230 -7.32 -17.40 21.21
N LYS A 231 -7.95 -17.73 22.34
CA LYS A 231 -7.93 -19.07 22.92
C LYS A 231 -8.56 -20.13 22.01
N ALA A 232 -9.60 -19.75 21.25
CA ALA A 232 -10.23 -20.64 20.29
C ALA A 232 -9.39 -20.88 19.03
N LEU A 233 -8.46 -19.96 18.69
CA LEU A 233 -7.43 -20.19 17.67
C LEU A 233 -6.43 -21.23 18.19
N ASP A 234 -5.76 -20.91 19.30
CA ASP A 234 -4.82 -21.77 20.01
C ASP A 234 -4.78 -21.33 21.48
N PRO A 235 -4.83 -22.27 22.47
CA PRO A 235 -4.74 -21.90 23.89
C PRO A 235 -3.52 -21.06 24.26
N ARG A 236 -2.40 -21.21 23.53
CA ARG A 236 -1.15 -20.44 23.74
C ARG A 236 -1.31 -18.96 23.34
N LEU A 237 -2.30 -18.62 22.50
CA LEU A 237 -2.59 -17.25 22.05
C LEU A 237 -3.56 -16.51 22.99
N GLU A 238 -4.14 -17.13 24.01
CA GLU A 238 -5.17 -16.54 24.89
C GLU A 238 -4.81 -15.13 25.37
N ASN A 239 -3.56 -14.90 25.73
CA ASN A 239 -3.09 -13.61 26.24
C ASN A 239 -2.21 -12.83 25.24
N LEU A 240 -2.33 -13.10 23.93
CA LEU A 240 -1.49 -12.50 22.89
C LEU A 240 -1.46 -10.97 22.96
N THR A 241 -2.61 -10.33 23.11
CA THR A 241 -2.74 -8.87 23.08
C THR A 241 -2.16 -8.19 24.31
N GLU A 242 -2.18 -8.88 25.46
CA GLU A 242 -1.63 -8.36 26.72
C GLU A 242 -0.14 -8.62 26.87
N THR A 243 0.39 -9.61 26.17
CA THR A 243 1.79 -10.03 26.29
C THR A 243 2.65 -9.60 25.09
N LYS A 244 2.27 -10.02 23.89
CA LYS A 244 3.09 -9.89 22.68
C LYS A 244 2.67 -8.72 21.75
N LEU A 245 1.44 -8.19 21.92
CA LEU A 245 0.92 -7.03 21.19
C LEU A 245 0.60 -5.85 22.12
N ARG A 246 1.04 -5.89 23.36
CA ARG A 246 0.79 -4.85 24.35
C ARG A 246 1.34 -3.48 23.93
N GLY A 247 0.78 -2.43 24.49
CA GLY A 247 1.17 -1.04 24.28
C GLY A 247 -0.01 -0.21 23.79
N GLU A 248 0.10 1.09 24.01
CA GLU A 248 -0.89 2.06 23.56
C GLU A 248 -0.74 2.29 22.05
N LEU A 249 -1.87 2.48 21.38
CA LEU A 249 -1.96 2.76 19.96
C LEU A 249 -2.28 4.24 19.73
N TYR A 250 -1.54 4.88 18.85
CA TYR A 250 -1.60 6.31 18.61
C TYR A 250 -2.10 6.61 17.18
N PRO A 251 -2.98 7.61 17.01
CA PRO A 251 -3.47 7.99 15.69
C PRO A 251 -2.36 8.61 14.84
N VAL A 252 -2.55 8.53 13.52
CA VAL A 252 -1.64 9.14 12.54
C VAL A 252 -1.51 10.65 12.76
N GLY A 253 -0.33 11.22 12.53
CA GLY A 253 -0.03 12.63 12.78
C GLY A 253 0.32 12.98 14.23
N THR A 254 0.23 12.03 15.17
CA THR A 254 0.73 12.21 16.52
C THR A 254 2.26 12.34 16.52
N LYS A 255 2.81 13.19 17.38
CA LYS A 255 4.25 13.25 17.61
C LYS A 255 4.68 12.03 18.42
N ALA A 256 5.47 11.15 17.80
CA ALA A 256 6.01 9.95 18.45
C ALA A 256 7.11 10.27 19.46
N GLY A 257 7.87 11.31 19.20
CA GLY A 257 8.99 11.75 20.01
C GLY A 257 9.83 12.77 19.29
N THR A 258 11.09 12.82 19.67
CA THR A 258 12.09 13.68 19.03
C THR A 258 13.30 12.86 18.62
N LEU A 259 13.98 13.31 17.57
CA LEU A 259 15.18 12.67 17.07
C LEU A 259 16.26 12.62 18.18
N THR A 260 16.77 11.43 18.44
CA THR A 260 17.83 11.20 19.43
C THR A 260 19.15 11.79 18.99
N LYS A 261 20.07 12.04 19.93
CA LYS A 261 21.42 12.52 19.64
C LYS A 261 22.17 11.59 18.69
N GLU A 262 22.11 10.28 18.91
CA GLU A 262 22.78 9.29 18.06
C GLU A 262 22.29 9.36 16.60
N MET A 263 20.99 9.45 16.41
CA MET A 263 20.42 9.54 15.07
C MET A 263 20.65 10.93 14.43
N ALA A 264 20.68 11.99 15.23
CA ALA A 264 21.06 13.32 14.78
C ALA A 264 22.51 13.35 14.25
N GLU A 265 23.45 12.78 14.99
CA GLU A 265 24.86 12.64 14.56
C GLU A 265 24.98 11.80 13.27
N SER A 266 24.18 10.73 13.15
CA SER A 266 24.21 9.84 11.97
C SER A 266 23.59 10.48 10.72
N THR A 267 22.60 11.36 10.87
CA THR A 267 21.84 11.96 9.77
C THR A 267 22.27 13.38 9.43
N GLY A 268 23.04 14.04 10.30
CA GLY A 268 23.43 15.44 10.15
C GLY A 268 22.27 16.42 10.44
N LEU A 269 21.17 15.95 11.05
CA LEU A 269 20.03 16.76 11.45
C LEU A 269 20.17 17.25 12.91
N PRO A 270 19.48 18.31 13.32
CA PRO A 270 19.45 18.74 14.71
C PRO A 270 18.82 17.67 15.62
N GLU A 271 19.43 17.46 16.79
CA GLU A 271 18.79 16.71 17.87
C GLU A 271 17.47 17.39 18.28
N GLY A 272 16.45 16.60 18.63
CA GLY A 272 15.21 17.12 19.18
C GLY A 272 14.15 17.54 18.17
N ILE A 273 14.40 17.45 16.85
CA ILE A 273 13.33 17.66 15.86
C ILE A 273 12.23 16.61 16.00
N ALA A 274 11.00 16.96 15.59
CA ALA A 274 9.86 16.09 15.75
C ALA A 274 9.97 14.83 14.86
N VAL A 275 9.52 13.69 15.39
CA VAL A 275 9.27 12.47 14.62
C VAL A 275 7.80 12.12 14.73
N ALA A 276 7.13 11.93 13.60
CA ALA A 276 5.71 11.54 13.56
C ALA A 276 5.53 10.05 13.85
N VAL A 277 4.37 9.67 14.38
CA VAL A 277 3.92 8.27 14.39
C VAL A 277 3.84 7.77 12.95
N GLY A 278 4.24 6.51 12.72
CA GLY A 278 4.31 5.91 11.39
C GLY A 278 2.96 5.65 10.75
N ASN A 279 2.99 5.37 9.46
CA ASN A 279 1.80 5.17 8.66
C ASN A 279 2.05 4.13 7.55
N VAL A 280 1.01 3.80 6.79
CA VAL A 280 1.08 2.93 5.62
C VAL A 280 1.34 3.77 4.35
N ASP A 281 2.19 3.28 3.46
CA ASP A 281 2.62 3.94 2.22
C ASP A 281 1.44 4.43 1.35
N ALA A 282 0.46 3.54 1.10
CA ALA A 282 -0.73 3.90 0.33
C ALA A 282 -1.60 4.94 1.04
N HIS A 283 -1.71 4.89 2.37
CA HIS A 283 -2.58 5.75 3.15
C HIS A 283 -2.05 7.19 3.26
N VAL A 284 -0.74 7.38 3.43
CA VAL A 284 -0.14 8.73 3.44
C VAL A 284 -0.29 9.44 2.09
N SER A 285 -0.50 8.70 1.01
CA SER A 285 -0.76 9.27 -0.31
C SER A 285 -2.09 10.05 -0.37
N VAL A 286 -3.05 9.75 0.50
CA VAL A 286 -4.37 10.39 0.50
C VAL A 286 -4.28 11.90 0.77
N PRO A 287 -3.72 12.37 1.89
CA PRO A 287 -3.55 13.81 2.12
C PRO A 287 -2.56 14.45 1.15
N ALA A 288 -1.54 13.72 0.66
CA ALA A 288 -0.60 14.22 -0.34
C ALA A 288 -1.27 14.57 -1.68
N MET A 289 -2.41 13.91 -1.98
CA MET A 289 -3.29 14.24 -3.09
C MET A 289 -4.32 15.34 -2.77
N GLY A 290 -4.25 15.98 -1.60
CA GLY A 290 -5.23 16.97 -1.16
C GLY A 290 -6.61 16.38 -0.86
N VAL A 291 -6.70 15.08 -0.68
CA VAL A 291 -7.95 14.39 -0.34
C VAL A 291 -8.07 14.31 1.18
N VAL A 292 -8.88 15.20 1.75
CA VAL A 292 -9.12 15.30 3.18
C VAL A 292 -10.61 15.37 3.52
N GLU A 293 -11.45 14.93 2.59
CA GLU A 293 -12.91 14.91 2.73
C GLU A 293 -13.52 13.72 1.96
N PRO A 294 -14.72 13.26 2.32
CA PRO A 294 -15.44 12.20 1.60
C PRO A 294 -15.79 12.57 0.15
N GLY A 295 -16.20 11.58 -0.64
CA GLY A 295 -16.61 11.73 -2.04
C GLY A 295 -15.46 11.62 -3.06
N LYS A 296 -14.25 11.37 -2.60
CA LYS A 296 -13.04 11.26 -3.42
C LYS A 296 -12.37 9.92 -3.17
N MET A 297 -11.93 9.27 -4.26
CA MET A 297 -11.15 8.04 -4.18
C MET A 297 -9.72 8.31 -4.63
N VAL A 298 -8.75 7.93 -3.82
CA VAL A 298 -7.34 7.92 -4.19
C VAL A 298 -6.94 6.53 -4.66
N MET A 299 -6.31 6.47 -5.82
CA MET A 299 -5.77 5.26 -6.44
C MET A 299 -4.25 5.33 -6.48
N VAL A 300 -3.57 4.50 -5.70
CA VAL A 300 -2.12 4.33 -5.78
C VAL A 300 -1.85 3.21 -6.78
N MET A 301 -1.39 3.60 -7.99
CA MET A 301 -1.34 2.73 -9.16
C MET A 301 0.10 2.34 -9.50
N GLY A 302 0.42 1.08 -9.30
CA GLY A 302 1.71 0.46 -9.59
C GLY A 302 1.53 -0.95 -10.17
N THR A 303 2.28 -1.92 -9.67
CA THR A 303 2.13 -3.36 -9.96
C THR A 303 0.72 -3.85 -9.63
N SER A 304 0.18 -3.36 -8.51
CA SER A 304 -1.22 -3.47 -8.05
C SER A 304 -1.85 -2.09 -7.94
N ILE A 305 -3.11 -2.01 -7.54
CA ILE A 305 -3.75 -0.74 -7.14
C ILE A 305 -4.29 -0.87 -5.72
N CYS A 306 -4.00 0.14 -4.88
CA CYS A 306 -4.72 0.39 -3.65
C CYS A 306 -5.72 1.54 -3.87
N HIS A 307 -6.97 1.33 -3.44
CA HIS A 307 -8.05 2.31 -3.52
C HIS A 307 -8.42 2.75 -2.10
N MET A 308 -8.31 4.05 -1.81
CA MET A 308 -8.67 4.62 -0.51
C MET A 308 -9.81 5.61 -0.67
N VAL A 309 -10.78 5.50 0.23
CA VAL A 309 -11.94 6.40 0.32
C VAL A 309 -12.14 6.81 1.77
N LEU A 310 -12.56 8.05 2.00
CA LEU A 310 -12.94 8.54 3.32
C LEU A 310 -14.46 8.49 3.48
N GLY A 311 -14.92 8.06 4.66
CA GLY A 311 -16.32 8.08 5.05
C GLY A 311 -16.53 8.77 6.40
N THR A 312 -17.76 9.16 6.69
CA THR A 312 -18.13 9.81 7.96
C THR A 312 -18.62 8.83 9.03
N GLU A 313 -18.86 7.59 8.66
CA GLU A 313 -19.35 6.53 9.54
C GLU A 313 -18.82 5.18 9.08
N GLU A 314 -18.80 4.20 9.98
CA GLU A 314 -18.43 2.83 9.66
C GLU A 314 -19.56 2.16 8.88
N LYS A 315 -19.24 1.65 7.69
CA LYS A 315 -20.17 0.86 6.85
C LYS A 315 -19.52 -0.44 6.44
N GLU A 316 -20.31 -1.48 6.42
CA GLU A 316 -19.91 -2.77 5.87
C GLU A 316 -20.00 -2.70 4.35
N VAL A 317 -18.87 -2.85 3.67
CA VAL A 317 -18.76 -2.88 2.22
C VAL A 317 -18.14 -4.21 1.80
N GLU A 318 -18.87 -4.98 0.98
CA GLU A 318 -18.42 -6.30 0.55
C GLU A 318 -17.03 -6.25 -0.09
N GLY A 319 -16.13 -7.11 0.35
CA GLY A 319 -14.81 -7.31 -0.27
C GLY A 319 -13.80 -6.20 -0.04
N MET A 320 -14.03 -5.31 0.92
CA MET A 320 -13.04 -4.29 1.30
C MET A 320 -11.89 -4.91 2.11
N CYS A 321 -10.69 -4.34 1.96
CA CYS A 321 -9.51 -4.79 2.69
C CYS A 321 -9.47 -4.27 4.13
N GLY A 322 -10.31 -3.30 4.47
CA GLY A 322 -10.45 -2.77 5.82
C GLY A 322 -11.17 -1.44 5.86
N VAL A 323 -11.79 -1.17 7.01
CA VAL A 323 -12.32 0.14 7.39
C VAL A 323 -11.84 0.47 8.80
N VAL A 324 -11.21 1.63 8.97
CA VAL A 324 -10.57 2.02 10.23
C VAL A 324 -10.87 3.48 10.55
N GLU A 325 -11.41 3.74 11.74
CA GLU A 325 -11.59 5.09 12.27
C GLU A 325 -10.22 5.74 12.53
N ASP A 326 -9.99 6.95 12.00
CA ASP A 326 -8.71 7.67 12.04
C ASP A 326 -7.54 6.93 11.36
N GLY A 327 -7.82 5.92 10.53
CA GLY A 327 -6.77 5.10 9.92
C GLY A 327 -5.99 5.81 8.81
N ILE A 328 -6.61 6.76 8.11
CA ILE A 328 -6.00 7.53 7.01
C ILE A 328 -5.91 9.02 7.38
N ILE A 329 -7.06 9.61 7.69
CA ILE A 329 -7.19 11.01 8.10
C ILE A 329 -7.94 11.04 9.43
N PRO A 330 -7.43 11.74 10.46
CA PRO A 330 -8.14 11.90 11.73
C PRO A 330 -9.53 12.52 11.53
N GLY A 331 -10.54 11.95 12.20
CA GLY A 331 -11.94 12.37 12.11
C GLY A 331 -12.76 11.67 11.03
N PHE A 332 -12.17 10.76 10.26
CA PHE A 332 -12.85 9.98 9.22
C PHE A 332 -12.62 8.47 9.38
N TYR A 333 -13.53 7.69 8.82
CA TYR A 333 -13.31 6.28 8.56
C TYR A 333 -12.57 6.12 7.23
N GLY A 334 -11.39 5.52 7.26
CA GLY A 334 -10.63 5.19 6.07
C GLY A 334 -11.00 3.82 5.54
N TYR A 335 -11.39 3.72 4.29
CA TYR A 335 -11.68 2.48 3.58
C TYR A 335 -10.55 2.12 2.65
N GLU A 336 -10.14 0.85 2.66
CA GLU A 336 -9.14 0.30 1.74
C GLU A 336 -9.77 -0.79 0.88
N ALA A 337 -9.56 -0.72 -0.43
CA ALA A 337 -9.83 -1.78 -1.40
C ALA A 337 -8.61 -1.98 -2.30
N GLY A 338 -8.55 -3.05 -3.08
CA GLY A 338 -7.40 -3.25 -3.96
C GLY A 338 -7.63 -4.20 -5.11
N GLN A 339 -6.82 -4.03 -6.17
CA GLN A 339 -6.66 -4.98 -7.26
C GLN A 339 -5.27 -5.60 -7.17
N SER A 340 -5.19 -6.94 -7.17
CA SER A 340 -3.95 -7.69 -6.89
C SER A 340 -2.90 -7.55 -7.98
N ALA A 341 -3.31 -7.34 -9.23
CA ALA A 341 -2.42 -7.15 -10.37
C ALA A 341 -3.02 -6.11 -11.32
N VAL A 342 -2.22 -5.17 -11.76
CA VAL A 342 -2.56 -4.17 -12.78
C VAL A 342 -1.34 -3.93 -13.66
N GLY A 343 -0.31 -3.25 -13.18
CA GLY A 343 0.95 -3.10 -13.90
C GLY A 343 1.60 -4.45 -14.22
N ASP A 344 1.49 -5.40 -13.30
CA ASP A 344 1.98 -6.78 -13.50
C ASP A 344 1.30 -7.49 -14.67
N ILE A 345 0.02 -7.22 -14.95
CA ILE A 345 -0.69 -7.78 -16.12
C ILE A 345 -0.07 -7.23 -17.41
N PHE A 346 0.23 -5.94 -17.43
CA PHE A 346 0.80 -5.29 -18.60
C PHE A 346 2.24 -5.76 -18.84
N GLU A 347 3.04 -5.87 -17.77
CA GLU A 347 4.40 -6.40 -17.83
C GLU A 347 4.42 -7.86 -18.28
N TRP A 348 3.63 -8.72 -17.63
CA TRP A 348 3.47 -10.12 -18.05
C TRP A 348 3.11 -10.23 -19.55
N TYR A 349 2.17 -9.41 -20.01
CA TYR A 349 1.77 -9.48 -21.43
C TYR A 349 2.90 -9.06 -22.36
N VAL A 350 3.64 -8.02 -22.00
CA VAL A 350 4.79 -7.55 -22.79
C VAL A 350 5.90 -8.60 -22.83
N GLU A 351 6.20 -9.26 -21.72
CA GLU A 351 7.26 -10.25 -21.63
C GLU A 351 6.90 -11.59 -22.29
N GLU A 352 5.68 -12.07 -22.05
CA GLU A 352 5.29 -13.44 -22.42
C GLU A 352 4.31 -13.51 -23.61
N GLY A 353 3.54 -12.45 -23.86
CA GLY A 353 2.46 -12.47 -24.86
C GLY A 353 2.73 -11.70 -26.14
N VAL A 354 3.67 -10.76 -26.14
CA VAL A 354 3.94 -9.90 -27.31
C VAL A 354 5.02 -10.53 -28.21
N PRO A 355 4.72 -10.75 -29.51
CA PRO A 355 5.69 -11.33 -30.45
C PRO A 355 6.92 -10.41 -30.67
N GLU A 356 8.09 -11.04 -30.89
CA GLU A 356 9.38 -10.35 -31.08
C GLU A 356 9.37 -9.32 -32.21
N TYR A 357 8.57 -9.51 -33.26
CA TYR A 357 8.48 -8.51 -34.35
C TYR A 357 7.92 -7.17 -33.86
N VAL A 358 7.05 -7.16 -32.83
CA VAL A 358 6.48 -5.95 -32.22
C VAL A 358 7.54 -5.23 -31.40
N HIS A 359 8.32 -5.98 -30.59
CA HIS A 359 9.48 -5.45 -29.87
C HIS A 359 10.50 -4.80 -30.82
N LYS A 360 10.75 -5.45 -31.95
CA LYS A 360 11.63 -4.91 -32.98
C LYS A 360 11.09 -3.57 -33.52
N GLN A 361 9.78 -3.50 -33.84
CA GLN A 361 9.15 -2.26 -34.32
C GLN A 361 9.21 -1.14 -33.29
N ALA A 362 9.04 -1.44 -31.99
CA ALA A 362 9.19 -0.46 -30.92
C ALA A 362 10.63 0.09 -30.89
N ARG A 363 11.64 -0.79 -30.92
CA ARG A 363 13.05 -0.39 -30.94
C ARG A 363 13.42 0.46 -32.16
N GLU A 364 12.92 0.11 -33.34
CA GLU A 364 13.14 0.88 -34.59
C GLU A 364 12.58 2.32 -34.50
N ARG A 365 11.52 2.53 -33.68
CA ARG A 365 10.95 3.85 -33.40
C ARG A 365 11.59 4.56 -32.19
N GLY A 366 12.53 3.93 -31.48
CA GLY A 366 13.14 4.46 -30.26
C GLY A 366 12.16 4.54 -29.08
N LEU A 367 11.10 3.73 -29.08
CA LEU A 367 10.08 3.67 -28.04
C LEU A 367 10.30 2.44 -27.14
N SER A 368 9.89 2.55 -25.86
CA SER A 368 9.66 1.35 -25.07
C SER A 368 8.50 0.56 -25.65
N ILE A 369 8.46 -0.75 -25.39
CA ILE A 369 7.38 -1.61 -25.89
C ILE A 369 6.01 -1.16 -25.34
N HIS A 370 5.95 -0.70 -24.08
CA HIS A 370 4.72 -0.16 -23.49
C HIS A 370 4.24 1.10 -24.23
N GLN A 371 5.15 2.04 -24.51
CA GLN A 371 4.81 3.26 -25.28
C GLN A 371 4.32 2.92 -26.68
N TYR A 372 5.00 1.98 -27.35
CA TYR A 372 4.59 1.52 -28.68
C TYR A 372 3.18 0.92 -28.69
N LEU A 373 2.91 0.01 -27.73
CA LEU A 373 1.59 -0.63 -27.62
C LEU A 373 0.51 0.37 -27.21
N GLU A 374 0.83 1.34 -26.33
CA GLU A 374 -0.08 2.41 -25.95
C GLU A 374 -0.50 3.26 -27.17
N GLU A 375 0.47 3.72 -27.99
CA GLU A 375 0.19 4.46 -29.22
C GLU A 375 -0.71 3.67 -30.16
N ARG A 376 -0.39 2.38 -30.38
CA ARG A 376 -1.18 1.51 -31.26
C ARG A 376 -2.56 1.21 -30.69
N ALA A 377 -2.67 0.94 -29.41
CA ALA A 377 -3.94 0.69 -28.72
C ALA A 377 -4.85 1.94 -28.72
N ALA A 378 -4.27 3.15 -28.70
CA ALA A 378 -5.02 4.41 -28.76
C ALA A 378 -5.72 4.65 -30.11
N GLU A 379 -5.32 3.96 -31.19
CA GLU A 379 -5.96 4.06 -32.50
C GLU A 379 -7.37 3.43 -32.52
N TYR A 380 -7.65 2.49 -31.59
CA TYR A 380 -8.94 1.81 -31.49
C TYR A 380 -9.93 2.61 -30.64
N ARG A 381 -11.19 2.61 -31.04
CA ARG A 381 -12.30 3.12 -30.23
C ARG A 381 -12.77 2.06 -29.21
N PRO A 382 -13.44 2.47 -28.13
CA PRO A 382 -14.07 1.53 -27.22
C PRO A 382 -14.95 0.50 -27.95
N GLY A 383 -14.75 -0.79 -27.63
CA GLY A 383 -15.49 -1.91 -28.22
C GLY A 383 -15.07 -2.32 -29.64
N GLU A 384 -14.20 -1.57 -30.32
CA GLU A 384 -13.77 -1.87 -31.70
C GLU A 384 -12.95 -3.16 -31.80
N THR A 385 -12.20 -3.51 -30.75
CA THR A 385 -11.41 -4.74 -30.69
C THR A 385 -12.27 -6.01 -30.62
N GLY A 386 -13.51 -5.89 -30.14
CA GLY A 386 -14.36 -7.06 -29.87
C GLY A 386 -13.88 -7.96 -28.73
N LEU A 387 -12.89 -7.50 -27.96
CA LEU A 387 -12.29 -8.23 -26.86
C LEU A 387 -12.86 -7.79 -25.52
N LEU A 388 -12.90 -8.72 -24.56
CA LEU A 388 -13.24 -8.46 -23.15
C LEU A 388 -12.39 -9.35 -22.26
N ALA A 389 -11.85 -8.79 -21.15
CA ALA A 389 -11.01 -9.52 -20.23
C ALA A 389 -11.47 -9.33 -18.77
N LEU A 390 -11.17 -10.31 -17.91
CA LEU A 390 -11.22 -10.20 -16.44
C LEU A 390 -9.79 -10.03 -15.93
N ASP A 391 -9.55 -9.05 -15.09
CA ASP A 391 -8.24 -8.63 -14.58
C ASP A 391 -7.66 -9.52 -13.46
N TRP A 392 -8.00 -10.80 -13.41
CA TRP A 392 -7.72 -11.70 -12.27
C TRP A 392 -6.43 -12.52 -12.42
N TRP A 393 -5.38 -12.00 -13.07
CA TRP A 393 -4.11 -12.72 -13.25
C TRP A 393 -3.47 -13.17 -11.95
N ASN A 394 -3.75 -12.44 -10.85
CA ASN A 394 -3.34 -12.79 -9.49
C ASN A 394 -4.54 -12.91 -8.53
N GLY A 395 -5.64 -13.54 -8.99
CA GLY A 395 -6.90 -13.60 -8.25
C GLY A 395 -7.64 -12.26 -8.20
N ASN A 396 -8.68 -12.20 -7.38
CA ASN A 396 -9.46 -10.99 -7.13
C ASN A 396 -9.40 -10.63 -5.64
N ARG A 397 -8.76 -9.49 -5.31
CA ARG A 397 -8.67 -8.98 -3.92
C ARG A 397 -9.98 -8.34 -3.52
N SER A 398 -10.41 -7.33 -4.24
CA SER A 398 -11.72 -6.67 -4.07
C SER A 398 -12.53 -6.77 -5.37
N ILE A 399 -13.76 -7.24 -5.31
CA ILE A 399 -14.64 -7.41 -4.16
C ILE A 399 -14.85 -8.90 -3.76
N LEU A 400 -14.30 -9.86 -4.52
CA LEU A 400 -14.60 -11.29 -4.32
C LEU A 400 -13.73 -11.95 -3.24
N VAL A 401 -12.61 -11.33 -2.86
CA VAL A 401 -11.62 -11.83 -1.89
C VAL A 401 -11.28 -13.30 -2.19
N ASN A 402 -10.87 -13.57 -3.43
CA ASN A 402 -10.68 -14.93 -3.92
C ASN A 402 -9.42 -15.07 -4.78
N THR A 403 -8.38 -15.68 -4.23
CA THR A 403 -7.10 -15.95 -4.89
C THR A 403 -7.14 -17.17 -5.83
N GLU A 404 -8.22 -17.95 -5.81
CA GLU A 404 -8.42 -19.12 -6.66
C GLU A 404 -8.86 -18.76 -8.09
N LEU A 405 -9.30 -17.53 -8.30
CA LEU A 405 -9.69 -17.01 -9.60
C LEU A 405 -8.46 -16.73 -10.48
N SER A 406 -8.66 -16.71 -11.78
CA SER A 406 -7.61 -16.46 -12.78
C SER A 406 -8.10 -15.55 -13.90
N GLY A 407 -7.18 -14.92 -14.62
CA GLY A 407 -7.48 -14.06 -15.76
C GLY A 407 -8.27 -14.77 -16.85
N LEU A 408 -9.06 -14.00 -17.58
CA LEU A 408 -9.84 -14.44 -18.74
C LEU A 408 -9.72 -13.43 -19.87
N LEU A 409 -9.60 -13.93 -21.10
CA LEU A 409 -9.67 -13.10 -22.32
C LEU A 409 -10.65 -13.76 -23.30
N LEU A 410 -11.65 -13.01 -23.74
CA LEU A 410 -12.68 -13.44 -24.70
C LEU A 410 -12.63 -12.61 -25.99
N GLY A 411 -13.11 -13.19 -27.08
CA GLY A 411 -13.28 -12.51 -28.35
C GLY A 411 -12.13 -12.69 -29.35
N LEU A 412 -11.10 -13.49 -29.04
CA LEU A 412 -9.96 -13.72 -29.93
C LEU A 412 -10.38 -14.32 -31.27
N THR A 413 -9.81 -13.78 -32.35
CA THR A 413 -9.95 -14.27 -33.72
C THR A 413 -8.57 -14.41 -34.37
N LEU A 414 -8.50 -15.00 -35.56
CA LEU A 414 -7.25 -15.09 -36.34
C LEU A 414 -6.71 -13.71 -36.80
N GLN A 415 -7.50 -12.65 -36.66
CA GLN A 415 -7.13 -11.29 -37.04
C GLN A 415 -6.72 -10.44 -35.83
N THR A 416 -6.87 -10.93 -34.61
CA THR A 416 -6.55 -10.20 -33.39
C THR A 416 -5.07 -9.84 -33.34
N LYS A 417 -4.77 -8.59 -33.07
CA LYS A 417 -3.41 -8.04 -33.01
C LYS A 417 -2.96 -7.84 -31.56
N PRO A 418 -1.65 -7.79 -31.30
CA PRO A 418 -1.10 -7.60 -29.95
C PRO A 418 -1.61 -6.33 -29.25
N GLU A 419 -1.70 -5.22 -29.95
CA GLU A 419 -2.21 -3.95 -29.42
C GLU A 419 -3.69 -3.99 -29.02
N GLU A 420 -4.49 -4.84 -29.65
CA GLU A 420 -5.91 -5.04 -29.29
C GLU A 420 -6.03 -5.79 -27.97
N ILE A 421 -5.18 -6.81 -27.77
CA ILE A 421 -5.08 -7.53 -26.48
C ILE A 421 -4.60 -6.58 -25.39
N TYR A 422 -3.54 -5.80 -25.67
CA TYR A 422 -3.03 -4.81 -24.71
C TYR A 422 -4.13 -3.85 -24.26
N ARG A 423 -4.92 -3.32 -25.21
CA ARG A 423 -6.07 -2.47 -24.90
C ARG A 423 -7.11 -3.16 -24.04
N ALA A 424 -7.47 -4.41 -24.34
CA ALA A 424 -8.44 -5.17 -23.55
C ALA A 424 -7.96 -5.40 -22.10
N LEU A 425 -6.65 -5.56 -21.89
CA LEU A 425 -6.06 -5.66 -20.54
C LEU A 425 -6.13 -4.33 -19.79
N LEU A 426 -5.86 -3.18 -20.46
CA LEU A 426 -6.06 -1.86 -19.86
C LEU A 426 -7.53 -1.66 -19.44
N GLU A 427 -8.47 -1.99 -20.33
CA GLU A 427 -9.92 -1.89 -20.10
C GLU A 427 -10.37 -2.80 -18.93
N ALA A 428 -9.85 -4.01 -18.84
CA ALA A 428 -10.18 -4.96 -17.76
C ALA A 428 -9.86 -4.40 -16.37
N THR A 429 -8.69 -3.77 -16.21
CA THR A 429 -8.31 -3.16 -14.92
C THR A 429 -9.20 -1.97 -14.55
N ALA A 430 -9.66 -1.21 -15.54
CA ALA A 430 -10.62 -0.12 -15.34
C ALA A 430 -12.01 -0.67 -14.93
N PHE A 431 -12.47 -1.78 -15.52
CA PHE A 431 -13.71 -2.43 -15.12
C PHE A 431 -13.63 -2.98 -13.68
N GLY A 432 -12.49 -3.56 -13.29
CA GLY A 432 -12.24 -3.98 -11.91
C GLY A 432 -12.35 -2.82 -10.92
N THR A 433 -11.73 -1.68 -11.22
CA THR A 433 -11.91 -0.44 -10.43
C THR A 433 -13.37 0.01 -10.38
N LYS A 434 -14.09 -0.06 -11.50
CA LYS A 434 -15.52 0.29 -11.54
C LYS A 434 -16.37 -0.61 -10.64
N MET A 435 -16.07 -1.92 -10.56
CA MET A 435 -16.73 -2.84 -9.61
C MET A 435 -16.52 -2.39 -8.16
N ILE A 436 -15.30 -1.95 -7.81
CA ILE A 436 -14.98 -1.43 -6.48
C ILE A 436 -15.76 -0.13 -6.20
N ILE A 437 -15.80 0.80 -7.14
CA ILE A 437 -16.55 2.06 -7.00
C ILE A 437 -18.05 1.77 -6.82
N ASP A 438 -18.62 0.84 -7.60
CA ASP A 438 -20.02 0.48 -7.46
C ASP A 438 -20.31 -0.14 -6.09
N ALA A 439 -19.42 -1.01 -5.58
CA ALA A 439 -19.57 -1.57 -4.24
C ALA A 439 -19.55 -0.49 -3.15
N PHE A 440 -18.70 0.52 -3.25
CA PHE A 440 -18.71 1.67 -2.33
C PHE A 440 -20.02 2.44 -2.42
N ASN A 441 -20.43 2.84 -3.63
CA ASN A 441 -21.63 3.65 -3.85
C ASN A 441 -22.91 2.91 -3.39
N ASP A 442 -23.03 1.62 -3.70
CA ASP A 442 -24.19 0.78 -3.34
C ASP A 442 -24.34 0.62 -1.82
N ASN A 443 -23.23 0.76 -1.07
CA ASN A 443 -23.22 0.72 0.39
C ASN A 443 -23.16 2.12 1.04
N GLY A 444 -23.38 3.19 0.25
CA GLY A 444 -23.51 4.56 0.74
C GLY A 444 -22.18 5.24 1.12
N VAL A 445 -21.06 4.72 0.61
CA VAL A 445 -19.75 5.39 0.64
C VAL A 445 -19.52 6.01 -0.75
N GLU A 446 -19.94 7.25 -0.91
CA GLU A 446 -20.03 7.89 -2.23
C GLU A 446 -18.65 8.23 -2.81
N VAL A 447 -18.46 7.93 -4.11
CA VAL A 447 -17.27 8.28 -4.90
C VAL A 447 -17.69 9.13 -6.10
N LYS A 448 -17.24 10.39 -6.15
CA LYS A 448 -17.58 11.39 -7.20
C LYS A 448 -16.38 11.78 -8.07
N GLU A 449 -15.17 11.69 -7.53
CA GLU A 449 -13.94 12.08 -8.19
C GLU A 449 -12.84 11.06 -7.91
N LEU A 450 -11.95 10.88 -8.88
CA LEU A 450 -10.79 10.00 -8.78
C LEU A 450 -9.49 10.81 -8.72
N TYR A 451 -8.58 10.37 -7.89
CA TYR A 451 -7.24 10.92 -7.73
C TYR A 451 -6.23 9.80 -7.92
N ALA A 452 -5.33 9.94 -8.87
CA ALA A 452 -4.39 8.89 -9.24
C ALA A 452 -2.94 9.30 -8.99
N CYS A 453 -2.18 8.44 -8.28
CA CYS A 453 -0.75 8.59 -8.06
C CYS A 453 -0.01 7.26 -8.32
N GLY A 454 1.32 7.29 -8.25
CA GLY A 454 2.17 6.15 -8.60
C GLY A 454 2.69 6.21 -10.04
N GLY A 455 3.34 5.14 -10.48
CA GLY A 455 4.07 5.13 -11.74
C GLY A 455 3.18 5.09 -13.00
N LEU A 456 2.07 4.37 -12.96
CA LEU A 456 1.19 4.19 -14.12
C LEU A 456 0.53 5.49 -14.58
N PRO A 457 -0.08 6.33 -13.71
CA PRO A 457 -0.70 7.58 -14.13
C PRO A 457 0.27 8.59 -14.73
N GLN A 458 1.55 8.51 -14.37
CA GLN A 458 2.58 9.39 -14.90
C GLN A 458 3.02 9.00 -16.31
N LYS A 459 2.88 7.73 -16.69
CA LYS A 459 3.47 7.15 -17.90
C LYS A 459 2.45 6.77 -18.98
N ASN A 460 1.20 6.45 -18.60
CA ASN A 460 0.20 5.92 -19.54
C ASN A 460 -1.08 6.76 -19.54
N ARG A 461 -1.14 7.68 -20.52
CA ARG A 461 -2.28 8.59 -20.67
C ARG A 461 -3.54 7.87 -21.18
N LEU A 462 -3.38 6.88 -22.06
CA LEU A 462 -4.50 6.09 -22.56
C LEU A 462 -5.20 5.36 -21.43
N LEU A 463 -4.42 4.74 -20.52
CA LEU A 463 -4.96 4.06 -19.33
C LEU A 463 -5.84 5.03 -18.51
N MET A 464 -5.34 6.23 -18.24
CA MET A 464 -6.10 7.20 -17.44
C MET A 464 -7.38 7.67 -18.15
N GLN A 465 -7.35 7.84 -19.46
CA GLN A 465 -8.56 8.16 -20.23
C GLN A 465 -9.58 7.00 -20.20
N ILE A 466 -9.10 5.76 -20.34
CA ILE A 466 -9.96 4.56 -20.22
C ILE A 466 -10.62 4.50 -18.83
N TYR A 467 -9.84 4.76 -17.76
CA TYR A 467 -10.40 4.80 -16.41
C TYR A 467 -11.47 5.88 -16.24
N ALA A 468 -11.23 7.09 -16.76
CA ALA A 468 -12.23 8.17 -16.72
C ALA A 468 -13.50 7.78 -17.48
N ASP A 469 -13.36 7.21 -18.68
CA ASP A 469 -14.49 6.82 -19.53
C ASP A 469 -15.28 5.64 -18.96
N VAL A 470 -14.60 4.62 -18.43
CA VAL A 470 -15.23 3.43 -17.81
C VAL A 470 -15.97 3.80 -16.53
N THR A 471 -15.36 4.60 -15.67
CA THR A 471 -15.95 4.99 -14.39
C THR A 471 -16.97 6.12 -14.53
N ASN A 472 -16.91 6.87 -15.63
CA ASN A 472 -17.65 8.11 -15.85
C ASN A 472 -17.35 9.17 -14.77
N LEU A 473 -16.10 9.22 -14.29
CA LEU A 473 -15.66 10.15 -13.26
C LEU A 473 -14.41 10.92 -13.71
N PRO A 474 -14.27 12.19 -13.33
CA PRO A 474 -13.05 12.95 -13.62
C PRO A 474 -11.87 12.41 -12.79
N ILE A 475 -10.67 12.44 -13.38
CA ILE A 475 -9.44 11.99 -12.75
C ILE A 475 -8.45 13.15 -12.65
N LYS A 476 -7.90 13.37 -11.44
CA LYS A 476 -6.77 14.25 -11.16
C LYS A 476 -5.53 13.42 -10.90
N ILE A 477 -4.38 13.85 -11.40
CA ILE A 477 -3.11 13.11 -11.28
C ILE A 477 -2.16 13.86 -10.35
N ALA A 478 -1.42 13.11 -9.52
CA ALA A 478 -0.36 13.68 -8.69
C ALA A 478 0.68 14.45 -9.52
N ALA A 479 1.07 15.63 -9.07
CA ALA A 479 2.25 16.33 -9.58
C ALA A 479 3.53 15.80 -8.92
N SER A 480 3.45 15.30 -7.68
CA SER A 480 4.52 14.60 -6.99
C SER A 480 4.84 13.27 -7.68
N LYS A 481 6.13 12.93 -7.76
CA LYS A 481 6.62 11.61 -8.17
C LYS A 481 6.79 10.67 -6.97
N GLN A 482 6.86 11.24 -5.77
CA GLN A 482 7.13 10.56 -4.49
C GLN A 482 5.97 10.79 -3.52
N THR A 483 4.74 10.54 -3.98
CA THR A 483 3.51 10.86 -3.25
C THR A 483 3.47 10.27 -1.82
N PRO A 484 3.89 8.99 -1.56
CA PRO A 484 3.96 8.48 -0.19
C PRO A 484 4.91 9.31 0.69
N ALA A 485 6.15 9.52 0.27
CA ALA A 485 7.11 10.32 1.05
C ALA A 485 6.64 11.78 1.27
N LEU A 486 5.95 12.39 0.28
CA LEU A 486 5.31 13.70 0.48
C LEU A 486 4.27 13.64 1.61
N GLY A 487 3.41 12.61 1.63
CA GLY A 487 2.42 12.42 2.69
C GLY A 487 3.06 12.20 4.06
N ALA A 488 4.12 11.39 4.13
CA ALA A 488 4.91 11.20 5.36
C ALA A 488 5.51 12.54 5.84
N ALA A 489 6.05 13.37 4.93
CA ALA A 489 6.57 14.70 5.24
C ALA A 489 5.47 15.66 5.76
N MET A 490 4.23 15.54 5.26
CA MET A 490 3.10 16.32 5.74
C MET A 490 2.73 15.94 7.18
N PHE A 491 2.71 14.66 7.53
CA PHE A 491 2.51 14.20 8.91
C PHE A 491 3.66 14.62 9.82
N ALA A 492 4.90 14.68 9.32
CA ALA A 492 6.03 15.24 10.05
C ALA A 492 5.82 16.72 10.41
N ALA A 493 5.29 17.50 9.46
CA ALA A 493 4.98 18.91 9.69
C ALA A 493 3.86 19.12 10.73
N VAL A 494 2.86 18.22 10.75
CA VAL A 494 1.82 18.19 11.78
C VAL A 494 2.42 17.82 13.14
N ALA A 495 3.27 16.80 13.22
CA ALA A 495 3.92 16.36 14.45
C ALA A 495 4.87 17.44 15.03
N ALA A 496 5.50 18.24 14.18
CA ALA A 496 6.32 19.38 14.59
C ALA A 496 5.48 20.51 15.21
N GLY A 497 4.26 20.72 14.72
CA GLY A 497 3.33 21.73 15.22
C GLY A 497 3.69 23.17 14.85
N LYS A 498 2.75 24.09 15.09
CA LYS A 498 2.87 25.50 14.71
C LYS A 498 4.05 26.24 15.35
N GLU A 499 4.40 25.89 16.58
CA GLU A 499 5.50 26.55 17.31
C GLU A 499 6.86 26.33 16.62
N ALA A 500 7.05 25.18 15.97
CA ALA A 500 8.24 24.88 15.19
C ALA A 500 8.16 25.38 13.73
N GLY A 501 7.03 25.96 13.32
CA GLY A 501 6.77 26.39 11.94
C GLY A 501 6.04 25.34 11.09
N GLY A 502 5.53 24.27 11.69
CA GLY A 502 4.69 23.26 11.05
C GLY A 502 3.20 23.62 11.07
N PHE A 503 2.32 22.62 11.02
CA PHE A 503 0.88 22.78 10.93
C PHE A 503 0.15 22.25 12.17
N GLN A 504 -1.06 22.75 12.39
CA GLN A 504 -1.89 22.29 13.51
C GLN A 504 -2.50 20.91 13.25
N ASN A 505 -2.80 20.60 12.00
CA ASN A 505 -3.46 19.37 11.59
C ASN A 505 -3.15 19.07 10.11
N ILE A 506 -3.55 17.87 9.67
CA ILE A 506 -3.31 17.41 8.31
C ILE A 506 -4.11 18.18 7.24
N PHE A 507 -5.22 18.83 7.62
CA PHE A 507 -6.03 19.62 6.70
C PHE A 507 -5.27 20.88 6.27
N GLU A 508 -4.63 21.60 7.21
CA GLU A 508 -3.75 22.73 6.90
C GLU A 508 -2.53 22.28 6.07
N ALA A 509 -1.93 21.14 6.43
CA ALA A 509 -0.79 20.60 5.67
C ALA A 509 -1.21 20.27 4.23
N ALA A 510 -2.35 19.61 4.03
CA ALA A 510 -2.86 19.26 2.71
C ALA A 510 -3.17 20.50 1.85
N GLU A 511 -3.76 21.55 2.43
CA GLU A 511 -4.04 22.81 1.73
C GLU A 511 -2.76 23.46 1.18
N LYS A 512 -1.65 23.38 1.93
CA LYS A 512 -0.37 24.02 1.56
C LYS A 512 0.56 23.13 0.75
N MET A 513 0.62 21.83 1.06
CA MET A 513 1.67 20.95 0.56
C MET A 513 1.18 19.96 -0.50
N ALA A 514 -0.13 19.72 -0.65
CA ALA A 514 -0.62 18.77 -1.64
C ALA A 514 -0.26 19.19 -3.06
N ARG A 515 0.17 18.22 -3.89
CA ARG A 515 0.66 18.47 -5.24
C ARG A 515 -0.13 17.68 -6.27
N ILE A 516 -0.97 18.37 -7.03
CA ILE A 516 -1.82 17.83 -8.10
C ILE A 516 -1.52 18.59 -9.39
N LYS A 517 -1.55 17.89 -10.53
CA LYS A 517 -1.46 18.53 -11.84
C LYS A 517 -2.72 19.35 -12.11
N ASP A 518 -2.56 20.46 -12.82
CA ASP A 518 -3.70 21.33 -13.21
C ASP A 518 -4.65 20.64 -14.19
N GLU A 519 -4.13 19.69 -14.97
CA GLU A 519 -4.90 18.94 -15.94
C GLU A 519 -5.86 17.94 -15.25
N VAL A 520 -7.13 17.99 -15.62
CA VAL A 520 -8.17 17.04 -15.22
C VAL A 520 -8.55 16.19 -16.43
N ILE A 521 -8.39 14.89 -16.32
CA ILE A 521 -8.87 13.94 -17.34
C ILE A 521 -10.36 13.75 -17.15
N ARG A 522 -11.14 14.14 -18.15
CA ARG A 522 -12.61 14.07 -18.12
C ARG A 522 -13.12 12.91 -18.97
N PRO A 523 -14.20 12.25 -18.54
CA PRO A 523 -14.84 11.22 -19.35
C PRO A 523 -15.37 11.81 -20.68
N ILE A 524 -15.22 11.03 -21.75
CA ILE A 524 -15.73 11.36 -23.08
C ILE A 524 -17.12 10.71 -23.22
N PRO A 525 -18.22 11.50 -23.34
CA PRO A 525 -19.59 10.96 -23.28
C PRO A 525 -19.89 9.84 -24.27
N GLU A 526 -19.31 9.92 -25.47
CA GLU A 526 -19.48 8.89 -26.51
C GLU A 526 -18.82 7.57 -26.11
N ASN A 527 -17.63 7.63 -25.50
CA ASN A 527 -16.90 6.47 -24.99
C ASN A 527 -17.63 5.84 -23.80
N VAL A 528 -18.10 6.67 -22.87
CA VAL A 528 -18.87 6.23 -21.69
C VAL A 528 -20.05 5.35 -22.09
N LYS A 529 -20.81 5.73 -23.12
CA LYS A 529 -21.98 4.95 -23.60
C LYS A 529 -21.59 3.54 -24.05
N ILE A 530 -20.44 3.39 -24.68
CA ILE A 530 -19.95 2.08 -25.15
C ILE A 530 -19.39 1.28 -23.96
N TYR A 531 -18.58 1.92 -23.11
CA TYR A 531 -18.03 1.25 -21.92
C TYR A 531 -19.10 0.81 -20.92
N GLN A 532 -20.23 1.51 -20.80
CA GLN A 532 -21.37 1.03 -20.02
C GLN A 532 -21.91 -0.31 -20.54
N LYS A 533 -21.96 -0.52 -21.86
CA LYS A 533 -22.39 -1.80 -22.46
C LYS A 533 -21.37 -2.91 -22.20
N LEU A 534 -20.08 -2.61 -22.42
CA LEU A 534 -18.99 -3.57 -22.13
C LEU A 534 -18.93 -3.93 -20.65
N TYR A 535 -19.14 -2.96 -19.78
CA TYR A 535 -19.17 -3.19 -18.32
C TYR A 535 -20.31 -4.13 -17.90
N GLN A 536 -21.46 -4.07 -18.53
CA GLN A 536 -22.55 -5.04 -18.25
C GLN A 536 -22.11 -6.47 -18.60
N GLU A 537 -21.39 -6.66 -19.70
CA GLU A 537 -20.86 -7.98 -20.06
C GLU A 537 -19.71 -8.41 -19.11
N TYR A 538 -18.82 -7.46 -18.75
CA TYR A 538 -17.81 -7.71 -17.72
C TYR A 538 -18.45 -8.17 -16.40
N LYS A 539 -19.49 -7.48 -15.92
CA LYS A 539 -20.22 -7.82 -14.69
C LYS A 539 -20.85 -9.20 -14.75
N ARG A 540 -21.42 -9.59 -15.90
CA ARG A 540 -21.95 -10.95 -16.12
C ARG A 540 -20.87 -12.02 -15.96
N LEU A 541 -19.70 -11.80 -16.58
CA LEU A 541 -18.56 -12.73 -16.46
C LEU A 541 -18.00 -12.75 -15.05
N HIS A 542 -17.87 -11.57 -14.42
CA HIS A 542 -17.44 -11.43 -13.04
C HIS A 542 -18.32 -12.25 -12.10
N ASP A 543 -19.64 -12.11 -12.20
CA ASP A 543 -20.57 -12.85 -11.34
C ASP A 543 -20.61 -14.35 -11.70
N TYR A 544 -20.55 -14.69 -12.97
CA TYR A 544 -20.58 -16.08 -13.44
C TYR A 544 -19.39 -16.89 -12.92
N PHE A 545 -18.17 -16.37 -12.98
CA PHE A 545 -16.98 -17.06 -12.50
C PHE A 545 -16.69 -16.77 -11.02
N GLY A 546 -16.94 -15.56 -10.54
CA GLY A 546 -16.56 -15.12 -9.22
C GLY A 546 -17.55 -15.51 -8.11
N ARG A 547 -18.85 -15.55 -8.43
CA ARG A 547 -19.92 -15.83 -7.46
C ARG A 547 -20.48 -17.26 -7.54
N GLY A 548 -19.73 -18.17 -8.14
CA GLY A 548 -20.02 -19.61 -8.09
C GLY A 548 -20.87 -20.18 -9.23
N GLY A 549 -21.23 -19.39 -10.24
CA GLY A 549 -21.95 -19.88 -11.43
C GLY A 549 -21.13 -20.89 -12.25
N ASN A 550 -19.80 -20.79 -12.21
CA ASN A 550 -18.89 -21.72 -12.86
C ASN A 550 -17.58 -21.87 -12.05
N GLN A 551 -17.16 -23.12 -11.83
CA GLN A 551 -15.96 -23.44 -11.04
C GLN A 551 -14.74 -23.84 -11.92
N VAL A 552 -14.77 -23.60 -13.22
CA VAL A 552 -13.73 -24.06 -14.14
C VAL A 552 -12.35 -23.54 -13.77
N MET A 553 -12.21 -22.27 -13.32
CA MET A 553 -10.92 -21.70 -12.93
C MET A 553 -10.29 -22.47 -11.77
N LYS A 554 -11.08 -22.78 -10.73
CA LYS A 554 -10.63 -23.59 -9.59
C LYS A 554 -10.25 -25.01 -9.99
N LYS A 555 -11.08 -25.65 -10.82
CA LYS A 555 -10.78 -27.01 -11.34
C LYS A 555 -9.49 -27.07 -12.13
N LEU A 556 -9.21 -26.06 -12.97
CA LEU A 556 -7.97 -26.00 -13.74
C LEU A 556 -6.76 -25.85 -12.80
N LYS A 557 -6.89 -25.07 -11.73
CA LYS A 557 -5.84 -24.89 -10.72
C LYS A 557 -5.59 -26.18 -9.93
N GLU A 558 -6.65 -26.88 -9.52
CA GLU A 558 -6.57 -28.21 -8.89
C GLU A 558 -5.86 -29.23 -9.80
N LEU A 559 -6.27 -29.34 -11.06
CA LEU A 559 -5.64 -30.24 -12.04
C LEU A 559 -4.17 -29.93 -12.25
N ARG A 560 -3.80 -28.65 -12.33
CA ARG A 560 -2.40 -28.22 -12.43
C ARG A 560 -1.57 -28.65 -11.20
N ASN A 561 -2.15 -28.55 -10.01
CA ASN A 561 -1.47 -28.94 -8.78
C ASN A 561 -1.32 -30.46 -8.66
N LEU A 562 -2.29 -31.22 -9.17
CA LEU A 562 -2.19 -32.69 -9.24
C LEU A 562 -1.16 -33.20 -10.26
N ALA A 563 -0.82 -32.38 -11.28
CA ALA A 563 0.15 -32.72 -12.31
C ALA A 563 1.60 -32.36 -11.96
N LYS A 564 1.81 -31.60 -10.87
CA LYS A 564 3.13 -31.27 -10.31
C LYS A 564 3.53 -32.27 -9.24
#